data_058f7f861534a0607095e8e1e076384a
#
_entry.id   058f7f861534a0607095e8e1e076384a
#
_cell.length_a   1.000
_cell.length_b   1.000
_cell.length_c   1.000
_cell.angle_alpha   90.00
_cell.angle_beta   90.00
_cell.angle_gamma   90.00
#
_symmetry.space_group_name_H-M   'P 1'
#
loop_
_entity.id
_entity.type
_entity.pdbx_description
1 polymer ?
#
loop_
_entity_poly.entity_id
_entity_poly.type
_entity_poly.pdbx_seq_one_letter_code
_entity_poly.pdbx_strand_id
1 'polypeptide(L)'
;MRMWKWLAVVALSMAWTLAFAKDKDEIKPAGTSNPPPSELLSGFDRYEVKPAVLTGVYAGQEINETALASFQRNFDERVGAWVAEQNARPARHDPARTLVIEPRIDKIRFISGGARVWAGAFAGSSRVLVALRLVDQATGEVIAEPEFYQHAKAMAGAWTFGVADNNMLIRTATMSLDYLKANQDQAVGAPTGWEGK
;
A
#
# COMPACT_ATOMS: atom_id res chain seq x y z
N MET A 1 -10.90 28.93 52.44
CA MET A 1 -11.71 28.10 51.49
C MET A 1 -11.57 28.55 50.04
N ARG A 2 -10.33 28.58 49.44
CA ARG A 2 -10.11 29.08 48.05
C ARG A 2 -9.07 28.29 47.24
N MET A 3 -8.56 27.16 47.75
CA MET A 3 -7.50 26.39 47.06
C MET A 3 -7.98 25.12 46.35
N TRP A 4 -9.27 24.76 46.39
CA TRP A 4 -9.74 23.49 45.83
C TRP A 4 -10.34 23.57 44.40
N LYS A 5 -10.47 24.78 43.87
CA LYS A 5 -11.08 24.97 42.51
C LYS A 5 -10.06 24.85 41.36
N TRP A 6 -8.76 24.83 41.62
CA TRP A 6 -7.73 24.78 40.58
C TRP A 6 -7.25 23.38 40.21
N LEU A 7 -7.51 22.37 41.08
CA LEU A 7 -7.09 21.00 40.80
C LEU A 7 -8.04 20.26 39.83
N ALA A 8 -9.26 20.72 39.67
CA ALA A 8 -10.23 20.09 38.77
C ALA A 8 -10.02 20.45 37.27
N VAL A 9 -9.40 21.59 36.98
CA VAL A 9 -9.20 22.07 35.60
C VAL A 9 -7.98 21.40 34.93
N VAL A 10 -6.96 21.02 35.72
CA VAL A 10 -5.76 20.36 35.19
C VAL A 10 -6.00 18.89 34.81
N ALA A 11 -6.92 18.21 35.49
CA ALA A 11 -7.26 16.82 35.21
C ALA A 11 -8.08 16.65 33.91
N LEU A 12 -8.85 17.68 33.49
CA LEU A 12 -9.68 17.62 32.29
C LEU A 12 -8.86 17.89 31.00
N SER A 13 -7.77 18.65 31.10
CA SER A 13 -6.92 18.96 29.94
C SER A 13 -5.98 17.81 29.53
N MET A 14 -5.64 16.90 30.46
CA MET A 14 -4.84 15.71 30.14
C MET A 14 -5.62 14.57 29.48
N ALA A 15 -6.93 14.50 29.68
CA ALA A 15 -7.76 13.47 29.06
C ALA A 15 -7.99 13.70 27.56
N TRP A 16 -7.91 14.94 27.09
CA TRP A 16 -8.11 15.27 25.67
C TRP A 16 -6.85 15.02 24.80
N THR A 17 -5.68 15.08 25.39
CA THR A 17 -4.44 14.82 24.63
C THR A 17 -4.18 13.35 24.35
N LEU A 18 -4.77 12.43 25.12
CA LEU A 18 -4.63 10.99 24.90
C LEU A 18 -5.58 10.43 23.83
N ALA A 19 -6.67 11.13 23.54
CA ALA A 19 -7.64 10.69 22.51
C ALA A 19 -7.15 10.94 21.07
N PHE A 20 -6.27 11.91 20.85
CA PHE A 20 -5.75 12.24 19.52
C PHE A 20 -4.46 11.48 19.13
N ALA A 21 -3.84 10.77 20.04
CA ALA A 21 -2.60 10.01 19.77
C ALA A 21 -2.85 8.61 19.23
N LYS A 22 -4.07 8.10 19.26
CA LYS A 22 -4.39 6.71 18.90
C LYS A 22 -4.62 6.48 17.40
N ASP A 23 -4.83 7.54 16.63
CA ASP A 23 -5.26 7.42 15.22
C ASP A 23 -4.13 7.63 14.20
N LYS A 24 -2.91 8.00 14.64
CA LYS A 24 -1.80 8.32 13.73
C LYS A 24 -1.03 7.11 13.19
N ASP A 25 -1.24 5.91 13.74
CA ASP A 25 -0.46 4.71 13.40
C ASP A 25 -1.27 3.58 12.76
N GLU A 26 -2.55 3.79 12.45
CA GLU A 26 -3.34 2.74 11.85
C GLU A 26 -3.03 2.62 10.35
N ILE A 27 -2.37 1.50 9.97
CA ILE A 27 -2.10 1.16 8.59
C ILE A 27 -3.33 0.44 8.04
N LYS A 28 -4.15 1.16 7.30
CA LYS A 28 -5.34 0.66 6.61
C LYS A 28 -5.62 1.49 5.36
N PRO A 29 -6.30 0.93 4.35
CA PRO A 29 -6.78 1.68 3.19
C PRO A 29 -8.00 2.55 3.56
N ALA A 30 -8.41 3.40 2.63
CA ALA A 30 -9.59 4.26 2.78
C ALA A 30 -10.90 3.45 2.91
N GLY A 31 -10.95 2.26 2.32
CA GLY A 31 -12.15 1.39 2.35
C GLY A 31 -11.81 -0.08 2.08
N THR A 32 -12.85 -0.91 2.00
CA THR A 32 -12.71 -2.35 1.69
C THR A 32 -12.60 -2.62 0.19
N SER A 33 -12.96 -1.64 -0.64
CA SER A 33 -12.94 -1.75 -2.11
C SER A 33 -12.35 -0.50 -2.73
N ASN A 34 -11.54 -0.68 -3.76
CA ASN A 34 -11.06 0.36 -4.65
C ASN A 34 -12.13 0.71 -5.68
N PRO A 35 -12.33 1.99 -6.01
CA PRO A 35 -13.21 2.38 -7.10
C PRO A 35 -12.65 1.91 -8.45
N PRO A 36 -13.52 1.81 -9.49
CA PRO A 36 -13.05 1.65 -10.84
C PRO A 36 -12.24 2.85 -11.31
N PRO A 37 -11.37 2.69 -12.33
CA PRO A 37 -10.70 3.82 -12.97
C PRO A 37 -11.71 4.72 -13.68
N SER A 38 -11.34 5.99 -13.91
CA SER A 38 -12.18 6.97 -14.62
C SER A 38 -12.42 6.62 -16.09
N GLU A 39 -11.51 5.82 -16.68
CA GLU A 39 -11.66 5.24 -18.01
C GLU A 39 -11.07 3.83 -18.06
N LEU A 40 -11.42 3.06 -19.08
CA LEU A 40 -10.88 1.71 -19.29
C LEU A 40 -9.38 1.75 -19.54
N LEU A 41 -8.63 0.87 -18.88
CA LEU A 41 -7.18 0.83 -19.07
C LEU A 41 -6.81 0.38 -20.49
N SER A 42 -7.68 -0.38 -21.18
CA SER A 42 -7.52 -0.67 -22.60
C SER A 42 -7.61 0.58 -23.50
N GLY A 43 -8.00 1.74 -22.99
CA GLY A 43 -7.91 3.03 -23.69
C GLY A 43 -6.48 3.49 -23.97
N PHE A 44 -5.48 2.87 -23.33
CA PHE A 44 -4.07 3.17 -23.53
C PHE A 44 -3.38 2.14 -24.45
N ASP A 45 -2.40 2.62 -25.23
CA ASP A 45 -1.64 1.78 -26.16
C ASP A 45 -0.33 1.29 -25.58
N ARG A 46 0.19 2.03 -24.59
CA ARG A 46 1.46 1.76 -23.90
C ARG A 46 1.30 1.92 -22.42
N TYR A 47 2.12 1.18 -21.71
CA TYR A 47 2.19 1.19 -20.24
C TYR A 47 3.64 1.38 -19.81
N GLU A 48 3.89 2.35 -18.95
CA GLU A 48 5.20 2.62 -18.39
C GLU A 48 5.15 2.41 -16.88
N VAL A 49 6.03 1.56 -16.34
CA VAL A 49 6.16 1.35 -14.89
C VAL A 49 7.32 2.17 -14.37
N LYS A 50 7.05 3.03 -13.39
CA LYS A 50 8.09 3.74 -12.64
C LYS A 50 8.62 2.86 -11.51
N PRO A 51 9.87 3.07 -11.07
CA PRO A 51 10.38 2.42 -9.86
C PRO A 51 9.45 2.70 -8.66
N ALA A 52 9.23 1.67 -7.84
CA ALA A 52 8.47 1.83 -6.60
C ALA A 52 9.22 2.72 -5.61
N VAL A 53 8.48 3.50 -4.82
CA VAL A 53 9.04 4.38 -3.81
C VAL A 53 8.44 4.15 -2.43
N LEU A 54 9.20 4.47 -1.38
CA LEU A 54 8.70 4.60 -0.01
C LEU A 54 8.30 6.05 0.24
N THR A 55 7.18 6.27 0.91
CA THR A 55 6.72 7.63 1.22
C THR A 55 7.03 8.03 2.66
N GLY A 56 7.24 9.34 2.87
CA GLY A 56 7.31 9.98 4.18
C GLY A 56 8.36 9.38 5.12
N VAL A 57 7.93 9.11 6.34
CA VAL A 57 8.80 8.65 7.44
C VAL A 57 9.31 7.21 7.30
N TYR A 58 8.84 6.48 6.31
CA TYR A 58 9.23 5.09 6.08
C TYR A 58 10.50 4.95 5.26
N ALA A 59 10.87 5.97 4.47
CA ALA A 59 12.10 6.02 3.69
C ALA A 59 13.35 6.12 4.58
N GLY A 60 14.47 5.55 4.12
CA GLY A 60 15.76 5.62 4.80
C GLY A 60 15.92 4.64 5.98
N GLN A 61 14.94 3.80 6.26
CA GLN A 61 15.05 2.73 7.26
C GLN A 61 15.45 1.43 6.56
N GLU A 62 16.57 0.83 6.94
CA GLU A 62 17.16 -0.35 6.28
C GLU A 62 16.16 -1.50 6.04
N ILE A 63 15.32 -1.80 7.04
CA ILE A 63 14.31 -2.85 6.93
C ILE A 63 13.24 -2.51 5.88
N ASN A 64 12.87 -1.25 5.76
CA ASN A 64 11.87 -0.79 4.81
C ASN A 64 12.47 -0.73 3.39
N GLU A 65 13.73 -0.35 3.25
CA GLU A 65 14.45 -0.38 1.97
C GLU A 65 14.61 -1.82 1.46
N THR A 66 14.89 -2.78 2.36
CA THR A 66 14.91 -4.21 2.02
C THR A 66 13.52 -4.68 1.54
N ALA A 67 12.46 -4.22 2.18
CA ALA A 67 11.10 -4.53 1.76
C ALA A 67 10.74 -3.88 0.42
N LEU A 68 11.15 -2.62 0.20
CA LEU A 68 10.97 -1.94 -1.09
C LEU A 68 11.63 -2.72 -2.21
N ALA A 69 12.89 -3.14 -2.03
CA ALA A 69 13.61 -3.94 -3.02
C ALA A 69 12.92 -5.30 -3.27
N SER A 70 12.36 -5.92 -2.23
CA SER A 70 11.60 -7.16 -2.37
C SER A 70 10.26 -6.93 -3.08
N PHE A 71 9.54 -5.85 -2.75
CA PHE A 71 8.31 -5.47 -3.45
C PHE A 71 8.59 -5.17 -4.92
N GLN A 72 9.62 -4.38 -5.24
CA GLN A 72 10.00 -4.06 -6.62
C GLN A 72 10.20 -5.32 -7.46
N ARG A 73 11.02 -6.29 -6.98
CA ARG A 73 11.22 -7.57 -7.69
C ARG A 73 9.92 -8.31 -7.95
N ASN A 74 9.05 -8.41 -6.94
CA ASN A 74 7.76 -9.09 -7.07
C ASN A 74 6.80 -8.36 -8.01
N PHE A 75 6.87 -7.03 -8.03
CA PHE A 75 6.07 -6.18 -8.90
C PHE A 75 6.53 -6.31 -10.36
N ASP A 76 7.84 -6.22 -10.60
CA ASP A 76 8.43 -6.37 -11.93
C ASP A 76 8.15 -7.74 -12.54
N GLU A 77 8.26 -8.81 -11.73
CA GLU A 77 7.96 -10.16 -12.18
C GLU A 77 6.52 -10.33 -12.65
N ARG A 78 5.55 -9.65 -12.01
CA ARG A 78 4.12 -9.80 -12.28
C ARG A 78 3.58 -8.72 -13.20
N VAL A 79 3.69 -7.47 -12.77
CA VAL A 79 3.17 -6.32 -13.52
C VAL A 79 4.05 -6.02 -14.71
N GLY A 80 5.37 -6.10 -14.57
CA GLY A 80 6.31 -5.89 -15.67
C GLY A 80 6.10 -6.89 -16.83
N ALA A 81 5.85 -8.17 -16.51
CA ALA A 81 5.53 -9.19 -17.50
C ALA A 81 4.22 -8.86 -18.26
N TRP A 82 3.17 -8.47 -17.52
CA TRP A 82 1.90 -8.05 -18.13
C TRP A 82 2.07 -6.79 -18.98
N VAL A 83 2.82 -5.79 -18.52
CA VAL A 83 3.11 -4.56 -19.27
C VAL A 83 3.85 -4.88 -20.57
N ALA A 84 4.83 -5.77 -20.54
CA ALA A 84 5.55 -6.21 -21.74
C ALA A 84 4.59 -6.84 -22.77
N GLU A 85 3.65 -7.67 -22.31
CA GLU A 85 2.61 -8.26 -23.15
C GLU A 85 1.70 -7.19 -23.77
N GLN A 86 1.24 -6.21 -22.98
CA GLN A 86 0.40 -5.13 -23.48
C GLN A 86 1.13 -4.28 -24.50
N ASN A 87 2.38 -3.93 -24.23
CA ASN A 87 3.23 -3.09 -25.07
C ASN A 87 3.64 -3.76 -26.40
N ALA A 88 3.56 -5.09 -26.49
CA ALA A 88 3.79 -5.82 -27.74
C ALA A 88 2.62 -5.66 -28.76
N ARG A 89 1.46 -5.17 -28.32
CA ARG A 89 0.30 -4.96 -29.19
C ARG A 89 0.49 -3.74 -30.09
N PRO A 90 -0.09 -3.71 -31.30
CA PRO A 90 -0.10 -2.52 -32.13
C PRO A 90 -0.79 -1.36 -31.42
N ALA A 91 -0.24 -0.15 -31.57
CA ALA A 91 -0.90 1.07 -31.09
C ALA A 91 -2.15 1.36 -31.94
N ARG A 92 -3.20 1.88 -31.33
CA ARG A 92 -4.45 2.27 -31.95
C ARG A 92 -4.58 3.76 -32.18
N HIS A 93 -3.78 4.54 -31.40
CA HIS A 93 -3.74 5.99 -31.46
C HIS A 93 -2.42 6.48 -32.09
N ASP A 94 -2.46 7.64 -32.72
CA ASP A 94 -1.28 8.34 -33.23
C ASP A 94 -1.38 9.82 -32.83
N PRO A 95 -0.56 10.30 -31.87
CA PRO A 95 0.46 9.55 -31.12
C PRO A 95 -0.15 8.51 -30.15
N ALA A 96 0.62 7.46 -29.85
CA ALA A 96 0.21 6.42 -28.91
C ALA A 96 -0.04 6.99 -27.51
N ARG A 97 -1.18 6.63 -26.87
CA ARG A 97 -1.48 7.00 -25.49
C ARG A 97 -0.74 6.10 -24.52
N THR A 98 -0.10 6.69 -23.53
CA THR A 98 0.68 5.96 -22.51
C THR A 98 0.08 6.15 -21.12
N LEU A 99 -0.17 5.03 -20.43
CA LEU A 99 -0.50 5.01 -19.00
C LEU A 99 0.78 4.82 -18.18
N VAL A 100 1.07 5.76 -17.30
CA VAL A 100 2.18 5.65 -16.33
C VAL A 100 1.65 5.01 -15.06
N ILE A 101 2.33 3.96 -14.60
CA ILE A 101 2.05 3.22 -13.38
C ILE A 101 3.13 3.56 -12.36
N GLU A 102 2.74 4.25 -11.29
CA GLU A 102 3.60 4.73 -10.22
C GLU A 102 3.31 3.95 -8.93
N PRO A 103 4.01 2.83 -8.65
CA PRO A 103 3.81 2.07 -7.42
C PRO A 103 4.50 2.78 -6.25
N ARG A 104 3.84 2.81 -5.09
CA ARG A 104 4.44 3.33 -3.87
C ARG A 104 3.97 2.56 -2.64
N ILE A 105 4.86 2.42 -1.68
CA ILE A 105 4.54 1.89 -0.35
C ILE A 105 4.23 3.10 0.53
N ASP A 106 2.96 3.34 0.78
CA ASP A 106 2.49 4.49 1.54
C ASP A 106 2.70 4.33 3.04
N LYS A 107 2.48 3.10 3.52
CA LYS A 107 2.71 2.77 4.93
C LYS A 107 3.24 1.34 5.06
N ILE A 108 4.19 1.16 5.96
CA ILE A 108 4.75 -0.16 6.24
C ILE A 108 5.18 -0.27 7.69
N ARG A 109 4.91 -1.40 8.32
CA ARG A 109 5.37 -1.73 9.67
C ARG A 109 5.73 -3.19 9.74
N PHE A 110 6.95 -3.47 10.14
CA PHE A 110 7.41 -4.81 10.47
C PHE A 110 7.51 -4.98 11.98
N ILE A 111 7.20 -6.19 12.43
CA ILE A 111 7.44 -6.56 13.82
C ILE A 111 8.86 -7.13 13.90
N SER A 112 9.73 -6.49 14.68
CA SER A 112 11.08 -6.96 14.89
C SER A 112 11.12 -8.38 15.50
N GLY A 113 12.15 -9.16 15.14
CA GLY A 113 12.34 -10.52 15.67
C GLY A 113 12.38 -10.53 17.21
N GLY A 114 13.00 -9.52 17.84
CA GLY A 114 13.04 -9.37 19.30
C GLY A 114 11.64 -9.18 19.91
N ALA A 115 10.81 -8.33 19.32
CA ALA A 115 9.42 -8.13 19.79
C ALA A 115 8.59 -9.41 19.65
N ARG A 116 8.81 -10.21 18.59
CA ARG A 116 8.14 -11.51 18.40
C ARG A 116 8.50 -12.53 19.49
N VAL A 117 9.77 -12.52 19.94
CA VAL A 117 10.26 -13.46 20.97
C VAL A 117 9.70 -13.10 22.34
N TRP A 118 9.69 -11.82 22.73
CA TRP A 118 9.29 -11.37 24.06
C TRP A 118 7.79 -11.18 24.24
N ALA A 119 7.08 -10.72 23.20
CA ALA A 119 5.66 -10.41 23.28
C ALA A 119 4.77 -11.51 22.67
N GLY A 120 5.32 -12.50 21.97
CA GLY A 120 4.57 -13.60 21.38
C GLY A 120 3.38 -13.13 20.54
N ALA A 121 2.19 -13.69 20.81
CA ALA A 121 0.95 -13.31 20.15
C ALA A 121 0.53 -11.83 20.34
N PHE A 122 1.05 -11.15 21.34
CA PHE A 122 0.78 -9.73 21.63
C PHE A 122 1.68 -8.78 20.82
N ALA A 123 2.68 -9.28 20.11
CA ALA A 123 3.56 -8.43 19.27
C ALA A 123 2.84 -7.72 18.13
N GLY A 124 1.59 -8.08 17.85
CA GLY A 124 0.78 -7.50 16.78
C GLY A 124 1.01 -8.18 15.42
N SER A 125 0.86 -7.45 14.32
CA SER A 125 1.05 -7.94 12.96
C SER A 125 1.90 -6.99 12.14
N SER A 126 2.75 -7.53 11.25
CA SER A 126 3.34 -6.74 10.16
C SER A 126 2.24 -6.30 9.22
N ARG A 127 2.35 -5.08 8.68
CA ARG A 127 1.34 -4.50 7.78
C ARG A 127 2.00 -3.70 6.68
N VAL A 128 1.39 -3.71 5.51
CA VAL A 128 1.78 -2.86 4.39
C VAL A 128 0.55 -2.30 3.71
N LEU A 129 0.64 -1.05 3.29
CA LEU A 129 -0.30 -0.37 2.40
C LEU A 129 0.49 0.10 1.18
N VAL A 130 0.14 -0.44 0.03
CA VAL A 130 0.70 -0.09 -1.27
C VAL A 130 -0.38 0.66 -2.05
N ALA A 131 -0.02 1.73 -2.73
CA ALA A 131 -0.87 2.41 -3.70
C ALA A 131 -0.25 2.35 -5.10
N LEU A 132 -1.10 2.32 -6.13
CA LEU A 132 -0.71 2.55 -7.51
C LEU A 132 -1.34 3.86 -7.96
N ARG A 133 -0.53 4.81 -8.38
CA ARG A 133 -1.04 5.99 -9.06
C ARG A 133 -0.94 5.76 -10.56
N LEU A 134 -2.11 5.70 -11.23
CA LEU A 134 -2.24 5.49 -12.67
C LEU A 134 -2.49 6.84 -13.33
N VAL A 135 -1.60 7.27 -14.23
CA VAL A 135 -1.60 8.62 -14.80
C VAL A 135 -1.53 8.56 -16.33
N ASP A 136 -2.40 9.30 -17.01
CA ASP A 136 -2.23 9.56 -18.43
C ASP A 136 -0.99 10.46 -18.62
N GLN A 137 0.00 9.95 -19.36
CA GLN A 137 1.28 10.65 -19.57
C GLN A 137 1.09 11.99 -20.29
N ALA A 138 0.15 12.06 -21.21
CA ALA A 138 -0.04 13.24 -22.07
C ALA A 138 -0.74 14.38 -21.33
N THR A 139 -1.70 14.06 -20.46
CA THR A 139 -2.52 15.07 -19.77
C THR A 139 -2.10 15.29 -18.32
N GLY A 140 -1.42 14.32 -17.69
CA GLY A 140 -1.14 14.30 -16.26
C GLY A 140 -2.36 13.95 -15.41
N GLU A 141 -3.48 13.57 -16.02
CA GLU A 141 -4.70 13.18 -15.31
C GLU A 141 -4.50 11.87 -14.54
N VAL A 142 -4.97 11.83 -13.30
CA VAL A 142 -4.98 10.62 -12.49
C VAL A 142 -6.20 9.79 -12.87
N ILE A 143 -5.96 8.65 -13.51
CA ILE A 143 -6.99 7.73 -13.98
C ILE A 143 -7.54 6.88 -12.84
N ALA A 144 -6.67 6.47 -11.91
CA ALA A 144 -7.03 5.75 -10.69
C ALA A 144 -5.90 5.81 -9.67
N GLU A 145 -6.25 5.57 -8.41
CA GLU A 145 -5.28 5.45 -7.31
C GLU A 145 -5.71 4.33 -6.35
N PRO A 146 -5.70 3.05 -6.79
CA PRO A 146 -6.07 1.93 -5.94
C PRO A 146 -5.05 1.67 -4.83
N GLU A 147 -5.57 1.28 -3.64
CA GLU A 147 -4.81 0.91 -2.47
C GLU A 147 -4.90 -0.60 -2.20
N PHE A 148 -3.80 -1.23 -1.81
CA PHE A 148 -3.73 -2.65 -1.49
C PHE A 148 -3.11 -2.85 -0.12
N TYR A 149 -3.88 -3.47 0.75
CA TYR A 149 -3.50 -3.74 2.13
C TYR A 149 -3.23 -5.23 2.34
N GLN A 150 -2.14 -5.52 3.02
CA GLN A 150 -1.87 -6.85 3.51
C GLN A 150 -1.33 -6.81 4.93
N HIS A 151 -1.58 -7.88 5.68
CA HIS A 151 -0.99 -8.07 6.99
C HIS A 151 -0.50 -9.51 7.17
N ALA A 152 0.53 -9.66 8.00
CA ALA A 152 1.05 -10.94 8.42
C ALA A 152 1.00 -11.04 9.94
N LYS A 153 0.25 -12.03 10.46
CA LYS A 153 0.21 -12.30 11.90
C LYS A 153 1.58 -12.80 12.36
N ALA A 154 2.01 -12.37 13.56
CA ALA A 154 3.19 -12.95 14.19
C ALA A 154 2.93 -14.43 14.44
N MET A 155 3.58 -15.31 13.69
CA MET A 155 3.58 -16.75 13.98
C MET A 155 4.70 -17.03 14.98
N ALA A 156 4.38 -17.75 16.06
CA ALA A 156 5.38 -18.24 17.01
C ALA A 156 6.40 -19.11 16.25
N GLY A 157 7.68 -18.76 16.34
CA GLY A 157 8.78 -19.53 15.73
C GLY A 157 9.36 -18.97 14.43
N ALA A 158 8.81 -17.93 13.83
CA ALA A 158 9.43 -17.28 12.67
C ALA A 158 10.54 -16.31 13.12
N TRP A 159 11.79 -16.76 13.04
CA TRP A 159 12.98 -16.05 13.57
C TRP A 159 13.56 -15.00 12.62
N THR A 160 13.06 -14.88 11.39
CA THR A 160 13.65 -14.02 10.37
C THR A 160 12.58 -13.21 9.64
N PHE A 161 12.91 -11.93 9.31
CA PHE A 161 12.30 -11.23 8.19
C PHE A 161 12.46 -12.14 6.97
N GLY A 162 11.42 -12.65 6.43
CA GLY A 162 11.64 -13.45 5.24
C GLY A 162 10.38 -14.02 4.62
N VAL A 163 9.74 -14.98 5.24
CA VAL A 163 8.70 -15.74 4.54
C VAL A 163 7.32 -15.06 4.66
N ALA A 164 6.88 -14.73 5.87
CA ALA A 164 5.56 -14.14 6.06
C ALA A 164 5.47 -12.69 5.53
N ASP A 165 6.54 -11.92 5.76
CA ASP A 165 6.62 -10.53 5.30
C ASP A 165 6.79 -10.47 3.78
N ASN A 166 7.61 -11.36 3.18
CA ASN A 166 7.73 -11.46 1.72
C ASN A 166 6.42 -11.92 1.07
N ASN A 167 5.68 -12.87 1.66
CA ASN A 167 4.37 -13.28 1.16
C ASN A 167 3.35 -12.13 1.16
N MET A 168 3.44 -11.22 2.12
CA MET A 168 2.62 -10.01 2.18
C MET A 168 2.93 -9.09 0.98
N LEU A 169 4.21 -8.88 0.64
CA LEU A 169 4.64 -8.09 -0.52
C LEU A 169 4.28 -8.77 -1.85
N ILE A 170 4.40 -10.09 -1.93
CA ILE A 170 3.94 -10.88 -3.09
C ILE A 170 2.44 -10.66 -3.32
N ARG A 171 1.63 -10.73 -2.27
CA ARG A 171 0.17 -10.56 -2.38
C ARG A 171 -0.20 -9.15 -2.82
N THR A 172 0.46 -8.10 -2.31
CA THR A 172 0.19 -6.73 -2.77
C THR A 172 0.56 -6.54 -4.25
N ALA A 173 1.68 -7.10 -4.72
CA ALA A 173 2.04 -7.07 -6.13
C ALA A 173 1.03 -7.87 -7.01
N THR A 174 0.52 -9.00 -6.51
CA THR A 174 -0.53 -9.78 -7.20
C THR A 174 -1.83 -8.99 -7.28
N MET A 175 -2.28 -8.38 -6.16
CA MET A 175 -3.49 -7.55 -6.15
C MET A 175 -3.38 -6.35 -7.09
N SER A 176 -2.19 -5.77 -7.21
CA SER A 176 -1.90 -4.71 -8.18
C SER A 176 -2.12 -5.18 -9.61
N LEU A 177 -1.60 -6.35 -9.96
CA LEU A 177 -1.82 -6.95 -11.28
C LEU A 177 -3.30 -7.29 -11.52
N ASP A 178 -3.97 -7.85 -10.51
CA ASP A 178 -5.39 -8.22 -10.60
C ASP A 178 -6.27 -6.99 -10.87
N TYR A 179 -5.98 -5.85 -10.19
CA TYR A 179 -6.65 -4.59 -10.47
C TYR A 179 -6.45 -4.14 -11.91
N LEU A 180 -5.21 -4.13 -12.41
CA LEU A 180 -4.89 -3.74 -13.78
C LEU A 180 -5.63 -4.61 -14.80
N LYS A 181 -5.63 -5.93 -14.62
CA LYS A 181 -6.31 -6.87 -15.50
C LYS A 181 -7.82 -6.74 -15.45
N ALA A 182 -8.41 -6.63 -14.25
CA ALA A 182 -9.86 -6.53 -14.08
C ALA A 182 -10.42 -5.25 -14.69
N ASN A 183 -9.63 -4.17 -14.72
CA ASN A 183 -10.06 -2.87 -15.25
C ASN A 183 -9.54 -2.59 -16.66
N GLN A 184 -8.99 -3.59 -17.36
CA GLN A 184 -8.55 -3.45 -18.74
C GLN A 184 -9.72 -3.12 -19.67
N ASP A 185 -10.72 -4.01 -19.73
CA ASP A 185 -11.86 -3.94 -20.65
C ASP A 185 -13.19 -3.69 -19.91
N GLN A 186 -13.14 -3.52 -18.58
CA GLN A 186 -14.28 -3.23 -17.71
C GLN A 186 -13.85 -2.26 -16.62
N ALA A 187 -14.75 -1.43 -16.12
CA ALA A 187 -14.49 -0.51 -15.01
C ALA A 187 -15.18 -1.05 -13.73
N VAL A 188 -14.53 -1.99 -13.04
CA VAL A 188 -15.14 -2.74 -11.92
C VAL A 188 -14.48 -2.47 -10.55
N GLY A 189 -13.30 -1.83 -10.53
CA GLY A 189 -12.52 -1.68 -9.30
C GLY A 189 -11.93 -3.02 -8.82
N ALA A 190 -11.63 -3.12 -7.53
CA ALA A 190 -11.16 -4.35 -6.89
C ALA A 190 -11.17 -4.25 -5.35
N PRO A 191 -11.11 -5.37 -4.60
CA PRO A 191 -10.93 -5.35 -3.16
C PRO A 191 -9.60 -4.71 -2.76
N THR A 192 -9.58 -4.01 -1.61
CA THR A 192 -8.34 -3.48 -1.02
C THR A 192 -7.55 -4.54 -0.23
N GLY A 193 -8.16 -5.69 0.07
CA GLY A 193 -7.59 -6.70 0.96
C GLY A 193 -7.80 -6.43 2.45
N TRP A 194 -8.50 -5.35 2.79
CA TRP A 194 -8.89 -5.03 4.15
C TRP A 194 -10.35 -5.48 4.41
N GLU A 195 -10.55 -6.19 5.53
CA GLU A 195 -11.86 -6.77 5.87
C GLU A 195 -12.75 -5.85 6.71
N GLY A 196 -12.30 -4.62 7.01
CA GLY A 196 -13.13 -3.64 7.72
C GLY A 196 -13.28 -3.87 9.24
N LYS A 197 -12.29 -4.51 9.90
CA LYS A 197 -12.30 -4.76 11.35
C LYS A 197 -11.33 -3.86 12.09
#